data_105e4751019cd8e4f5a7512140d4944c
#
_entry.id   105e4751019cd8e4f5a7512140d4944c
#
_cell.length_a   1.000
_cell.length_b   1.000
_cell.length_c   1.000
_cell.angle_alpha   90.00
_cell.angle_beta   90.00
_cell.angle_gamma   90.00
#
_symmetry.space_group_name_H-M   'P 1'
#
loop_
_entity.id
_entity.type
_entity.pdbx_description
1 polymer ?
#
loop_
_entity_poly.entity_id
_entity_poly.type
_entity_poly.pdbx_seq_one_letter_code
_entity_poly.pdbx_strand_id
1 'polypeptide(L)'
;MKPKQYIQGETKQQRKDRKRQQKAQTSVAVPQSLPQERVVNTHVPRYVCCLKYGDKYSSEYVNKLYNMVKRNLTIDYEFVCFTEDAEGIDSNIRIEPLELINGVQGWWYKPLFFNPKISLKGTLLFLDLDMVIFDNIDKLFTYKPGEFCIIRDFNRHVVPNYNKFNSSIFRLETHMQQHSKVYNLFAENPRVPIMKYHGDQDWLRVCITKDFNFWPENWIQSYKWEMRGKPKFNHNTRGKRDFAQQGEPVVRDGLSVAVFHGDPNPHNCKDPWVINNWR
;
A
#
# COMPACT_ATOMS: atom_id res chain seq x y z
N MET A 1 -13.60 -32.53 -37.47
CA MET A 1 -14.55 -32.12 -38.51
C MET A 1 -15.91 -32.75 -38.22
N LYS A 2 -16.97 -31.95 -37.97
CA LYS A 2 -18.33 -32.48 -37.81
C LYS A 2 -18.94 -32.78 -39.18
N PRO A 3 -19.64 -33.92 -39.42
CA PRO A 3 -20.21 -34.26 -40.69
C PRO A 3 -21.31 -33.29 -41.06
N LYS A 4 -21.35 -32.90 -42.35
CA LYS A 4 -22.41 -32.07 -42.93
C LYS A 4 -23.68 -32.91 -43.05
N GLN A 5 -24.70 -32.62 -42.24
CA GLN A 5 -26.02 -33.22 -42.39
C GLN A 5 -26.72 -32.66 -43.65
N TYR A 6 -27.01 -33.51 -44.60
CA TYR A 6 -27.81 -33.20 -45.80
C TYR A 6 -29.24 -33.73 -45.56
N ILE A 7 -30.24 -32.89 -45.72
CA ILE A 7 -31.64 -33.27 -45.70
C ILE A 7 -32.06 -33.39 -47.17
N GLN A 8 -32.52 -34.58 -47.53
CA GLN A 8 -32.96 -34.87 -48.90
C GLN A 8 -34.21 -34.05 -49.26
N GLY A 9 -34.19 -33.30 -50.40
CA GLY A 9 -35.30 -32.47 -50.87
C GLY A 9 -35.27 -30.99 -50.46
N GLU A 10 -34.25 -30.53 -49.76
CA GLU A 10 -34.12 -29.13 -49.30
C GLU A 10 -33.63 -28.21 -50.42
N THR A 11 -34.40 -27.15 -50.78
CA THR A 11 -33.98 -26.15 -51.75
C THR A 11 -32.82 -25.27 -51.22
N LYS A 12 -32.06 -24.64 -52.17
CA LYS A 12 -30.95 -23.71 -51.77
C LYS A 12 -31.43 -22.56 -50.87
N GLN A 13 -32.67 -22.10 -51.05
CA GLN A 13 -33.25 -21.01 -50.25
C GLN A 13 -33.60 -21.50 -48.84
N GLN A 14 -34.27 -22.63 -48.69
CA GLN A 14 -34.60 -23.24 -47.40
C GLN A 14 -33.32 -23.51 -46.56
N ARG A 15 -32.22 -23.90 -47.21
CA ARG A 15 -30.95 -24.11 -46.57
C ARG A 15 -30.31 -22.80 -46.07
N LYS A 16 -30.50 -21.70 -46.79
CA LYS A 16 -30.06 -20.36 -46.37
C LYS A 16 -30.85 -19.88 -45.14
N ASP A 17 -32.13 -20.10 -45.15
CA ASP A 17 -33.03 -19.63 -44.05
C ASP A 17 -32.82 -20.46 -42.80
N ARG A 18 -32.63 -21.76 -42.90
CA ARG A 18 -32.25 -22.63 -41.77
C ARG A 18 -30.93 -22.23 -41.12
N LYS A 19 -29.90 -21.89 -41.94
CA LYS A 19 -28.62 -21.37 -41.42
C LYS A 19 -28.76 -20.01 -40.78
N ARG A 20 -29.68 -19.15 -41.24
CA ARG A 20 -29.96 -17.86 -40.63
C ARG A 20 -30.66 -18.04 -39.28
N GLN A 21 -31.64 -18.96 -39.21
CA GLN A 21 -32.32 -19.28 -37.95
C GLN A 21 -31.39 -19.94 -36.91
N GLN A 22 -30.53 -20.86 -37.32
CA GLN A 22 -29.51 -21.42 -36.41
C GLN A 22 -28.49 -20.40 -35.92
N LYS A 23 -28.14 -19.39 -36.75
CA LYS A 23 -27.25 -18.31 -36.34
C LYS A 23 -27.95 -17.32 -35.40
N ALA A 24 -29.25 -17.13 -35.54
CA ALA A 24 -30.03 -16.27 -34.65
C ALA A 24 -30.29 -16.93 -33.28
N GLN A 25 -30.38 -18.26 -33.21
CA GLN A 25 -30.56 -19.00 -31.96
C GLN A 25 -29.27 -19.14 -31.14
N THR A 26 -28.07 -18.91 -31.75
CA THR A 26 -26.79 -18.92 -31.05
C THR A 26 -26.38 -17.56 -30.51
N SER A 27 -27.17 -16.51 -30.70
CA SER A 27 -26.92 -15.16 -30.16
C SER A 27 -27.86 -14.82 -29.00
N VAL A 28 -28.23 -15.79 -28.16
CA VAL A 28 -28.74 -15.49 -26.83
C VAL A 28 -27.57 -15.00 -26.02
N ALA A 29 -27.56 -13.69 -25.77
CA ALA A 29 -26.58 -13.05 -24.87
C ALA A 29 -26.61 -13.79 -23.54
N VAL A 30 -25.50 -14.38 -23.17
CA VAL A 30 -25.25 -14.81 -21.78
C VAL A 30 -25.44 -13.55 -20.93
N PRO A 31 -26.31 -13.55 -19.91
CA PRO A 31 -26.38 -12.41 -19.03
C PRO A 31 -24.98 -12.14 -18.51
N GLN A 32 -24.42 -10.96 -18.78
CA GLN A 32 -23.24 -10.49 -18.07
C GLN A 32 -23.61 -10.54 -16.59
N SER A 33 -23.02 -11.48 -15.87
CA SER A 33 -23.06 -11.47 -14.42
C SER A 33 -22.55 -10.10 -14.00
N LEU A 34 -23.39 -9.30 -13.38
CA LEU A 34 -22.98 -8.10 -12.66
C LEU A 34 -21.74 -8.47 -11.84
N PRO A 35 -20.72 -7.58 -11.75
CA PRO A 35 -19.60 -7.84 -10.88
C PRO A 35 -20.16 -8.19 -9.52
N GLN A 36 -19.95 -9.41 -9.06
CA GLN A 36 -20.28 -9.77 -7.69
C GLN A 36 -19.52 -8.80 -6.82
N GLU A 37 -20.23 -7.91 -6.12
CA GLU A 37 -19.67 -7.18 -5.00
C GLU A 37 -19.02 -8.24 -4.11
N ARG A 38 -17.69 -8.23 -4.05
CA ARG A 38 -16.98 -9.09 -3.12
C ARG A 38 -17.44 -8.68 -1.73
N VAL A 39 -18.28 -9.50 -1.13
CA VAL A 39 -18.74 -9.33 0.25
C VAL A 39 -17.46 -9.20 1.08
N VAL A 40 -17.23 -8.01 1.62
CA VAL A 40 -16.14 -7.79 2.58
C VAL A 40 -16.42 -8.74 3.73
N ASN A 41 -15.57 -9.76 3.89
CA ASN A 41 -15.73 -10.70 4.98
C ASN A 41 -15.45 -9.94 6.29
N THR A 42 -16.52 -9.54 6.98
CA THR A 42 -16.47 -8.72 8.20
C THR A 42 -15.80 -9.45 9.37
N HIS A 43 -15.53 -10.75 9.21
CA HIS A 43 -14.88 -11.59 10.22
C HIS A 43 -13.36 -11.71 10.05
N VAL A 44 -12.77 -11.17 8.98
CA VAL A 44 -11.32 -11.20 8.84
C VAL A 44 -10.72 -10.13 9.77
N PRO A 45 -9.84 -10.52 10.72
CA PRO A 45 -9.18 -9.58 11.61
C PRO A 45 -8.40 -8.52 10.82
N ARG A 46 -8.39 -7.30 11.32
CA ARG A 46 -7.67 -6.18 10.73
C ARG A 46 -6.63 -5.66 11.70
N TYR A 47 -5.46 -5.43 11.19
CA TYR A 47 -4.32 -4.95 11.97
C TYR A 47 -3.79 -3.67 11.33
N VAL A 48 -3.53 -2.66 12.17
CA VAL A 48 -2.70 -1.52 11.81
C VAL A 48 -1.34 -1.73 12.45
N CYS A 49 -0.30 -1.84 11.64
CA CYS A 49 1.02 -2.19 12.11
C CYS A 49 2.01 -1.06 11.88
N CYS A 50 2.91 -0.86 12.84
CA CYS A 50 4.09 -0.03 12.67
C CYS A 50 5.36 -0.77 13.11
N LEU A 51 6.51 -0.20 12.75
CA LEU A 51 7.83 -0.72 13.12
C LEU A 51 8.61 0.39 13.84
N LYS A 52 8.96 0.16 15.11
CA LYS A 52 9.93 0.97 15.85
C LYS A 52 11.20 0.17 16.01
N TYR A 53 12.32 0.70 15.54
CA TYR A 53 13.64 0.10 15.65
C TYR A 53 14.69 1.16 16.02
N GLY A 54 15.48 0.87 17.04
CA GLY A 54 16.51 1.76 17.55
C GLY A 54 15.97 3.11 18.02
N ASP A 55 16.87 4.09 18.12
CA ASP A 55 16.60 5.38 18.77
C ASP A 55 16.15 6.49 17.82
N LYS A 56 16.03 6.20 16.51
CA LYS A 56 15.64 7.23 15.52
C LYS A 56 14.27 7.83 15.82
N TYR A 57 13.34 7.01 16.23
CA TYR A 57 11.99 7.41 16.62
C TYR A 57 11.69 6.91 18.03
N SER A 58 11.30 7.83 18.91
CA SER A 58 10.90 7.50 20.28
C SER A 58 9.54 6.82 20.32
N SER A 59 9.18 6.26 21.50
CA SER A 59 7.82 5.74 21.79
C SER A 59 6.72 6.79 21.53
N GLU A 60 7.03 8.09 21.65
CA GLU A 60 6.08 9.16 21.35
C GLU A 60 5.58 9.09 19.90
N TYR A 61 6.42 8.71 18.93
CA TYR A 61 6.01 8.54 17.55
C TYR A 61 4.97 7.42 17.38
N VAL A 62 5.17 6.30 18.08
CA VAL A 62 4.23 5.17 18.09
C VAL A 62 2.90 5.60 18.71
N ASN A 63 2.95 6.25 19.87
CA ASN A 63 1.77 6.71 20.59
C ASN A 63 0.96 7.74 19.79
N LYS A 64 1.63 8.68 19.14
CA LYS A 64 0.97 9.67 18.26
C LYS A 64 0.38 9.02 17.01
N LEU A 65 1.09 8.07 16.39
CA LEU A 65 0.53 7.32 15.27
C LEU A 65 -0.73 6.55 15.69
N TYR A 66 -0.68 5.85 16.81
CA TYR A 66 -1.85 5.17 17.38
C TYR A 66 -3.02 6.14 17.62
N ASN A 67 -2.77 7.29 18.23
CA ASN A 67 -3.80 8.29 18.49
C ASN A 67 -4.38 8.86 17.18
N MET A 68 -3.57 9.09 16.16
CA MET A 68 -4.05 9.54 14.85
C MET A 68 -4.91 8.47 14.18
N VAL A 69 -4.51 7.20 14.23
CA VAL A 69 -5.31 6.08 13.72
C VAL A 69 -6.62 5.98 14.48
N LYS A 70 -6.59 6.03 15.81
CA LYS A 70 -7.79 5.95 16.66
C LYS A 70 -8.82 7.04 16.37
N ARG A 71 -8.38 8.24 15.98
CA ARG A 71 -9.29 9.33 15.60
C ARG A 71 -9.85 9.22 14.20
N ASN A 72 -9.14 8.53 13.29
CA ASN A 72 -9.39 8.60 11.85
C ASN A 72 -9.72 7.24 11.19
N LEU A 73 -9.79 6.15 11.97
CA LEU A 73 -10.20 4.82 11.50
C LEU A 73 -11.45 4.39 12.27
N THR A 74 -12.56 4.11 11.56
CA THR A 74 -13.85 3.77 12.18
C THR A 74 -14.17 2.28 12.17
N ILE A 75 -13.50 1.51 11.33
CA ILE A 75 -13.65 0.05 11.27
C ILE A 75 -12.84 -0.62 12.40
N ASP A 76 -13.30 -1.77 12.88
CA ASP A 76 -12.61 -2.51 13.94
C ASP A 76 -11.22 -2.96 13.51
N TYR A 77 -10.24 -2.74 14.37
CA TYR A 77 -8.84 -3.10 14.16
C TYR A 77 -8.10 -3.32 15.48
N GLU A 78 -6.98 -4.00 15.41
CA GLU A 78 -5.97 -4.06 16.49
C GLU A 78 -4.72 -3.29 16.03
N PHE A 79 -4.20 -2.40 16.90
CA PHE A 79 -2.95 -1.69 16.62
C PHE A 79 -1.76 -2.47 17.17
N VAL A 80 -0.77 -2.72 16.32
CA VAL A 80 0.37 -3.58 16.65
C VAL A 80 1.68 -2.86 16.34
N CYS A 81 2.56 -2.76 17.33
CA CYS A 81 3.91 -2.23 17.15
C CYS A 81 4.92 -3.37 17.19
N PHE A 82 5.68 -3.52 16.12
CA PHE A 82 6.84 -4.39 16.08
C PHE A 82 8.05 -3.61 16.58
N THR A 83 8.64 -4.06 17.70
CA THR A 83 9.77 -3.36 18.32
C THR A 83 10.61 -4.28 19.20
N GLU A 84 11.89 -4.00 19.32
CA GLU A 84 12.80 -4.60 20.28
C GLU A 84 12.74 -3.93 21.65
N ASP A 85 12.16 -2.70 21.70
CA ASP A 85 12.03 -1.91 22.93
C ASP A 85 10.66 -1.25 23.00
N ALA A 86 9.86 -1.68 23.96
CA ALA A 86 8.50 -1.21 24.22
C ALA A 86 8.39 -0.13 25.30
N GLU A 87 9.51 0.38 25.83
CA GLU A 87 9.49 1.38 26.88
C GLU A 87 8.75 2.65 26.44
N GLY A 88 7.79 3.11 27.24
CA GLY A 88 6.98 4.31 27.00
C GLY A 88 5.92 4.17 25.89
N ILE A 89 5.70 2.98 25.34
CA ILE A 89 4.59 2.73 24.41
C ILE A 89 3.29 2.54 25.19
N ASP A 90 2.19 3.11 24.68
CA ASP A 90 0.85 3.03 25.28
C ASP A 90 0.41 1.56 25.45
N SER A 91 -0.11 1.23 26.63
CA SER A 91 -0.52 -0.13 27.00
C SER A 91 -1.69 -0.69 26.16
N ASN A 92 -2.42 0.14 25.42
CA ASN A 92 -3.45 -0.30 24.49
C ASN A 92 -2.87 -0.79 23.14
N ILE A 93 -1.57 -0.62 22.91
CA ILE A 93 -0.88 -1.07 21.72
C ILE A 93 -0.34 -2.48 21.96
N ARG A 94 -0.73 -3.42 21.13
CA ARG A 94 -0.14 -4.75 21.15
C ARG A 94 1.32 -4.69 20.73
N ILE A 95 2.21 -5.25 21.52
CA ILE A 95 3.62 -5.37 21.17
C ILE A 95 3.89 -6.74 20.58
N GLU A 96 4.48 -6.74 19.38
CA GLU A 96 5.12 -7.91 18.79
C GLU A 96 6.64 -7.75 18.92
N PRO A 97 7.32 -8.63 19.63
CA PRO A 97 8.76 -8.54 19.79
C PRO A 97 9.48 -8.62 18.44
N LEU A 98 10.37 -7.66 18.19
CA LEU A 98 11.22 -7.65 17.00
C LEU A 98 12.51 -8.43 17.29
N GLU A 99 12.65 -9.60 16.68
CA GLU A 99 13.90 -10.35 16.75
C GLU A 99 14.98 -9.65 15.93
N LEU A 100 16.09 -9.31 16.59
CA LEU A 100 17.21 -8.62 15.95
C LEU A 100 17.99 -9.59 15.06
N ILE A 101 18.16 -9.23 13.81
CA ILE A 101 18.92 -9.98 12.81
C ILE A 101 20.24 -9.25 12.57
N ASN A 102 21.37 -9.95 12.72
CA ASN A 102 22.69 -9.37 12.55
C ASN A 102 22.86 -8.73 11.15
N GLY A 103 23.19 -7.44 11.13
CA GLY A 103 23.39 -6.65 9.91
C GLY A 103 22.11 -6.10 9.29
N VAL A 104 20.93 -6.35 9.89
CA VAL A 104 19.67 -5.74 9.49
C VAL A 104 19.39 -4.52 10.36
N GLN A 105 18.98 -3.41 9.74
CA GLN A 105 18.71 -2.16 10.44
C GLN A 105 17.52 -1.41 9.83
N GLY A 106 16.80 -0.66 10.66
CA GLY A 106 15.79 0.30 10.26
C GLY A 106 14.71 -0.30 9.34
N TRP A 107 14.50 0.33 8.21
CA TRP A 107 13.48 -0.09 7.23
C TRP A 107 13.70 -1.49 6.62
N TRP A 108 14.89 -2.07 6.74
CA TRP A 108 15.16 -3.43 6.28
C TRP A 108 14.46 -4.52 7.11
N TYR A 109 13.80 -4.17 8.20
CA TYR A 109 12.87 -5.07 8.90
C TYR A 109 11.49 -5.18 8.23
N LYS A 110 11.11 -4.29 7.31
CA LYS A 110 9.80 -4.35 6.62
C LYS A 110 9.53 -5.65 5.85
N PRO A 111 10.52 -6.35 5.25
CA PRO A 111 10.30 -7.68 4.69
C PRO A 111 9.66 -8.70 5.64
N LEU A 112 9.80 -8.53 6.97
CA LEU A 112 9.20 -9.42 7.98
C LEU A 112 7.67 -9.45 7.92
N PHE A 113 7.02 -8.36 7.50
CA PHE A 113 5.56 -8.31 7.34
C PHE A 113 5.04 -9.25 6.25
N PHE A 114 5.90 -9.70 5.35
CA PHE A 114 5.60 -10.68 4.31
C PHE A 114 5.94 -12.12 4.72
N ASN A 115 6.28 -12.35 5.99
CA ASN A 115 6.54 -13.69 6.51
C ASN A 115 5.26 -14.53 6.50
N PRO A 116 5.21 -15.67 5.80
CA PRO A 116 4.03 -16.52 5.79
C PRO A 116 3.69 -17.11 7.17
N LYS A 117 4.63 -17.04 8.11
CA LYS A 117 4.47 -17.52 9.50
C LYS A 117 4.22 -16.37 10.49
N ILE A 118 3.99 -15.14 10.02
CA ILE A 118 3.65 -14.02 10.91
C ILE A 118 2.45 -14.38 11.79
N SER A 119 2.48 -13.99 13.07
CA SER A 119 1.45 -14.28 14.07
C SER A 119 0.08 -13.71 13.72
N LEU A 120 0.07 -12.56 13.03
CA LEU A 120 -1.13 -11.84 12.62
C LEU A 120 -1.76 -12.55 11.41
N LYS A 121 -3.03 -12.97 11.52
CA LYS A 121 -3.76 -13.63 10.44
C LYS A 121 -4.97 -12.82 10.02
N GLY A 122 -4.85 -12.07 8.94
CA GLY A 122 -5.89 -11.17 8.46
C GLY A 122 -5.38 -10.10 7.50
N THR A 123 -6.10 -9.00 7.43
CA THR A 123 -5.70 -7.82 6.66
C THR A 123 -4.76 -6.94 7.48
N LEU A 124 -3.55 -6.75 7.01
CA LEU A 124 -2.52 -5.93 7.65
C LEU A 124 -2.31 -4.63 6.86
N LEU A 125 -2.51 -3.49 7.50
CA LEU A 125 -2.13 -2.16 7.01
C LEU A 125 -0.87 -1.71 7.75
N PHE A 126 0.25 -1.62 7.03
CA PHE A 126 1.51 -1.09 7.56
C PHE A 126 1.57 0.42 7.39
N LEU A 127 2.03 1.11 8.42
CA LEU A 127 2.23 2.56 8.46
C LEU A 127 3.63 2.87 9.02
N ASP A 128 4.43 3.68 8.30
CA ASP A 128 5.66 4.27 8.86
C ASP A 128 5.32 5.24 10.00
N LEU A 129 6.27 5.49 10.87
CA LEU A 129 6.08 6.35 12.05
C LEU A 129 6.04 7.85 11.69
N ASP A 130 6.72 8.25 10.62
CA ASP A 130 6.88 9.64 10.21
C ASP A 130 5.78 10.09 9.25
N MET A 131 4.55 10.06 9.72
CA MET A 131 3.39 10.54 8.97
C MET A 131 2.41 11.31 9.84
N VAL A 132 1.50 12.03 9.19
CA VAL A 132 0.36 12.71 9.82
C VAL A 132 -0.92 12.21 9.19
N ILE A 133 -1.78 11.58 10.01
CA ILE A 133 -3.12 11.14 9.62
C ILE A 133 -4.11 12.15 10.21
N PHE A 134 -4.93 12.77 9.36
CA PHE A 134 -5.77 13.90 9.75
C PHE A 134 -7.22 13.81 9.28
N ASP A 135 -7.53 12.80 8.46
CA ASP A 135 -8.89 12.52 8.00
C ASP A 135 -9.09 11.00 7.90
N ASN A 136 -10.34 10.56 7.65
CA ASN A 136 -10.74 9.16 7.64
C ASN A 136 -9.88 8.30 6.68
N ILE A 137 -9.40 7.18 7.21
CA ILE A 137 -8.55 6.21 6.49
C ILE A 137 -9.21 4.85 6.24
N ASP A 138 -10.51 4.67 6.48
CA ASP A 138 -11.25 3.42 6.20
C ASP A 138 -11.05 2.97 4.75
N LYS A 139 -10.95 3.92 3.84
CA LYS A 139 -10.68 3.69 2.41
C LYS A 139 -9.40 2.92 2.13
N LEU A 140 -8.40 2.96 3.03
CA LEU A 140 -7.18 2.18 2.87
C LEU A 140 -7.42 0.67 3.06
N PHE A 141 -8.45 0.30 3.82
CA PHE A 141 -8.88 -1.07 3.97
C PHE A 141 -9.92 -1.50 2.93
N THR A 142 -10.83 -0.60 2.55
CA THR A 142 -11.98 -0.94 1.69
C THR A 142 -11.68 -0.86 0.20
N TYR A 143 -10.61 -0.19 -0.21
CA TYR A 143 -10.17 -0.15 -1.61
C TYR A 143 -9.59 -1.49 -2.03
N LYS A 144 -10.17 -2.14 -3.06
CA LYS A 144 -9.73 -3.44 -3.59
C LYS A 144 -9.43 -4.45 -2.47
N PRO A 145 -10.41 -4.84 -1.66
CA PRO A 145 -10.20 -5.74 -0.54
C PRO A 145 -9.64 -7.08 -1.00
N GLY A 146 -8.72 -7.66 -0.20
CA GLY A 146 -8.03 -8.89 -0.54
C GLY A 146 -6.84 -8.74 -1.50
N GLU A 147 -6.58 -7.55 -2.02
CA GLU A 147 -5.47 -7.30 -2.93
C GLU A 147 -4.34 -6.53 -2.23
N PHE A 148 -3.10 -6.74 -2.65
CA PHE A 148 -1.97 -5.94 -2.17
C PHE A 148 -2.06 -4.52 -2.68
N CYS A 149 -1.98 -3.56 -1.78
CA CYS A 149 -1.98 -2.13 -2.09
C CYS A 149 -0.76 -1.44 -1.49
N ILE A 150 -0.19 -0.48 -2.21
CA ILE A 150 1.00 0.27 -1.81
C ILE A 150 0.94 1.68 -2.38
N ILE A 151 1.76 2.60 -1.89
CA ILE A 151 1.86 3.95 -2.45
C ILE A 151 2.77 3.93 -3.68
N ARG A 152 2.39 4.68 -4.73
CA ARG A 152 3.33 5.06 -5.79
C ARG A 152 4.30 6.10 -5.26
N ASP A 153 5.60 5.89 -5.51
CA ASP A 153 6.66 6.78 -5.03
C ASP A 153 6.44 8.24 -5.48
N PHE A 154 6.72 9.15 -4.58
CA PHE A 154 6.50 10.58 -4.77
C PHE A 154 7.40 11.22 -5.84
N ASN A 155 8.45 10.54 -6.30
CA ASN A 155 9.23 10.96 -7.47
C ASN A 155 8.39 11.05 -8.76
N ARG A 156 7.19 10.46 -8.77
CA ARG A 156 6.22 10.58 -9.89
C ARG A 156 5.93 12.02 -10.31
N HIS A 157 6.10 12.99 -9.38
CA HIS A 157 5.86 14.40 -9.68
C HIS A 157 6.99 15.10 -10.43
N VAL A 158 8.20 14.53 -10.40
CA VAL A 158 9.39 15.15 -11.00
C VAL A 158 10.05 14.30 -12.07
N VAL A 159 9.74 13.00 -12.11
CA VAL A 159 10.25 12.06 -13.11
C VAL A 159 9.07 11.51 -13.91
N PRO A 160 8.99 11.76 -15.23
CA PRO A 160 7.93 11.22 -16.06
C PRO A 160 7.86 9.68 -15.98
N ASN A 161 6.65 9.14 -15.92
CA ASN A 161 6.39 7.69 -15.89
C ASN A 161 7.07 6.94 -14.72
N TYR A 162 7.40 7.64 -13.63
CA TYR A 162 8.00 7.01 -12.44
C TYR A 162 6.99 6.11 -11.74
N ASN A 163 7.16 4.80 -11.91
CA ASN A 163 6.22 3.78 -11.43
C ASN A 163 6.89 2.84 -10.41
N LYS A 164 7.52 3.43 -9.39
CA LYS A 164 8.14 2.69 -8.30
C LYS A 164 7.25 2.72 -7.05
N PHE A 165 7.57 1.83 -6.11
CA PHE A 165 6.93 1.77 -4.81
C PHE A 165 7.51 2.79 -3.85
N ASN A 166 6.64 3.30 -2.96
CA ASN A 166 7.05 3.87 -1.69
C ASN A 166 6.46 2.99 -0.58
N SER A 167 7.31 2.48 0.29
CA SER A 167 6.95 1.50 1.32
C SER A 167 6.48 2.10 2.63
N SER A 168 6.21 3.41 2.68
CA SER A 168 5.73 4.05 3.91
C SER A 168 4.34 3.59 4.32
N ILE A 169 3.51 3.20 3.35
CA ILE A 169 2.20 2.59 3.60
C ILE A 169 1.99 1.45 2.60
N PHE A 170 1.60 0.27 3.11
CA PHE A 170 1.13 -0.83 2.28
C PHE A 170 0.11 -1.67 3.05
N ARG A 171 -0.76 -2.37 2.31
CA ARG A 171 -1.73 -3.33 2.86
C ARG A 171 -1.58 -4.68 2.18
N LEU A 172 -1.62 -5.74 2.97
CA LEU A 172 -1.56 -7.13 2.49
C LEU A 172 -2.46 -8.06 3.30
N GLU A 173 -2.76 -9.22 2.73
CA GLU A 173 -3.50 -10.30 3.39
C GLU A 173 -2.51 -11.37 3.86
N THR A 174 -2.18 -11.36 5.14
CA THR A 174 -1.17 -12.26 5.72
C THR A 174 -1.58 -13.73 5.64
N HIS A 175 -2.88 -14.02 5.82
CA HIS A 175 -3.43 -15.38 5.78
C HIS A 175 -3.41 -16.01 4.37
N MET A 176 -3.31 -15.19 3.32
CA MET A 176 -3.17 -15.65 1.93
C MET A 176 -1.72 -15.84 1.51
N GLN A 177 -0.77 -15.55 2.39
CA GLN A 177 0.68 -15.59 2.13
C GLN A 177 1.08 -14.81 0.85
N GLN A 178 0.31 -13.77 0.57
CA GLN A 178 0.51 -12.93 -0.60
C GLN A 178 1.92 -12.33 -0.56
N HIS A 179 2.63 -12.46 -1.68
CA HIS A 179 3.98 -11.92 -1.84
C HIS A 179 5.03 -12.42 -0.83
N SER A 180 4.83 -13.61 -0.24
CA SER A 180 5.78 -14.23 0.71
C SER A 180 7.22 -14.34 0.17
N LYS A 181 7.40 -14.28 -1.14
CA LYS A 181 8.72 -14.21 -1.79
C LYS A 181 9.58 -13.06 -1.24
N VAL A 182 8.98 -11.94 -0.86
CA VAL A 182 9.68 -10.78 -0.25
C VAL A 182 10.45 -11.23 0.98
N TYR A 183 9.78 -11.94 1.89
CA TYR A 183 10.39 -12.46 3.10
C TYR A 183 11.30 -13.66 2.84
N ASN A 184 10.84 -14.64 2.09
CA ASN A 184 11.57 -15.91 1.93
C ASN A 184 12.99 -15.69 1.38
N LEU A 185 13.12 -14.89 0.31
CA LEU A 185 14.43 -14.56 -0.25
C LEU A 185 15.27 -13.64 0.66
N PHE A 186 14.61 -12.76 1.43
CA PHE A 186 15.31 -11.93 2.41
C PHE A 186 15.85 -12.78 3.55
N ALA A 187 15.06 -13.72 4.07
CA ALA A 187 15.44 -14.57 5.19
C ALA A 187 16.57 -15.55 4.85
N GLU A 188 16.69 -15.98 3.59
CA GLU A 188 17.80 -16.81 3.13
C GLU A 188 19.15 -16.12 3.31
N ASN A 189 19.26 -14.84 2.91
CA ASN A 189 20.47 -14.05 3.10
C ASN A 189 20.15 -12.53 3.05
N PRO A 190 19.90 -11.88 4.20
CA PRO A 190 19.55 -10.47 4.26
C PRO A 190 20.62 -9.54 3.68
N ARG A 191 21.89 -9.94 3.74
CA ARG A 191 23.01 -9.11 3.25
C ARG A 191 22.94 -8.86 1.75
N VAL A 192 22.44 -9.82 0.98
CA VAL A 192 22.37 -9.68 -0.48
C VAL A 192 21.47 -8.50 -0.88
N PRO A 193 20.19 -8.40 -0.48
CA PRO A 193 19.37 -7.26 -0.82
C PRO A 193 19.87 -5.95 -0.19
N ILE A 194 20.39 -5.97 1.06
CA ILE A 194 20.93 -4.79 1.75
C ILE A 194 22.11 -4.17 0.99
N MET A 195 22.99 -4.99 0.46
CA MET A 195 24.15 -4.50 -0.31
C MET A 195 23.79 -4.07 -1.73
N LYS A 196 22.74 -4.66 -2.32
CA LYS A 196 22.39 -4.47 -3.72
C LYS A 196 21.42 -3.33 -3.97
N TYR A 197 20.53 -3.06 -3.03
CA TYR A 197 19.43 -2.11 -3.20
C TYR A 197 19.55 -0.94 -2.22
N HIS A 198 19.07 0.22 -2.62
CA HIS A 198 19.15 1.42 -1.79
C HIS A 198 18.26 1.33 -0.54
N GLY A 199 17.14 0.60 -0.61
CA GLY A 199 16.21 0.43 0.50
C GLY A 199 15.20 -0.70 0.25
N ASP A 200 14.40 -0.96 1.27
CA ASP A 200 13.35 -1.97 1.25
C ASP A 200 12.34 -1.79 0.11
N GLN A 201 12.02 -0.55 -0.24
CA GLN A 201 11.07 -0.28 -1.33
C GLN A 201 11.58 -0.75 -2.71
N ASP A 202 12.89 -0.67 -2.96
CA ASP A 202 13.49 -1.23 -4.18
C ASP A 202 13.45 -2.76 -4.14
N TRP A 203 13.68 -3.36 -2.96
CA TRP A 203 13.55 -4.80 -2.74
C TRP A 203 12.13 -5.28 -2.96
N LEU A 204 11.14 -4.63 -2.36
CA LEU A 204 9.72 -4.91 -2.58
C LEU A 204 9.40 -4.88 -4.09
N ARG A 205 9.85 -3.86 -4.81
CA ARG A 205 9.59 -3.71 -6.24
C ARG A 205 10.20 -4.82 -7.10
N VAL A 206 11.34 -5.36 -6.69
CA VAL A 206 11.99 -6.50 -7.37
C VAL A 206 11.22 -7.80 -7.11
N CYS A 207 10.73 -8.01 -5.90
CA CYS A 207 10.00 -9.21 -5.53
C CYS A 207 8.54 -9.21 -6.01
N ILE A 208 7.89 -8.04 -6.02
CA ILE A 208 6.48 -7.85 -6.37
C ILE A 208 6.41 -7.20 -7.74
N THR A 209 6.29 -8.01 -8.80
CA THR A 209 6.26 -7.55 -10.19
C THR A 209 4.85 -7.47 -10.77
N LYS A 210 3.88 -8.14 -10.14
CA LYS A 210 2.47 -8.21 -10.52
C LYS A 210 1.59 -8.37 -9.28
N ASP A 211 0.29 -8.37 -9.47
CA ASP A 211 -0.70 -8.59 -8.41
C ASP A 211 -0.58 -7.53 -7.30
N PHE A 212 -0.39 -6.27 -7.69
CA PHE A 212 -0.36 -5.12 -6.80
C PHE A 212 -1.22 -3.98 -7.34
N ASN A 213 -1.63 -3.09 -6.44
CA ASN A 213 -2.35 -1.88 -6.77
C ASN A 213 -1.73 -0.67 -6.10
N PHE A 214 -1.84 0.47 -6.77
CA PHE A 214 -1.60 1.75 -6.10
C PHE A 214 -2.92 2.30 -5.60
N TRP A 215 -2.91 2.87 -4.39
CA TRP A 215 -4.02 3.72 -3.97
C TRP A 215 -4.10 4.98 -4.83
N PRO A 216 -5.29 5.60 -4.95
CA PRO A 216 -5.43 6.92 -5.57
C PRO A 216 -4.46 7.93 -4.97
N GLU A 217 -3.74 8.65 -5.82
CA GLU A 217 -2.64 9.54 -5.41
C GLU A 217 -3.10 10.72 -4.54
N ASN A 218 -4.38 11.10 -4.65
CA ASN A 218 -4.95 12.17 -3.84
C ASN A 218 -5.28 11.76 -2.40
N TRP A 219 -5.17 10.47 -2.02
CA TRP A 219 -5.46 10.02 -0.66
C TRP A 219 -4.26 10.12 0.27
N ILE A 220 -3.06 9.97 -0.28
CA ILE A 220 -1.80 9.92 0.44
C ILE A 220 -0.80 10.77 -0.33
N GLN A 221 -0.28 11.81 0.28
CA GLN A 221 0.64 12.73 -0.37
C GLN A 221 1.91 12.95 0.46
N SER A 222 2.98 13.29 -0.22
CA SER A 222 4.18 13.80 0.44
C SER A 222 3.91 15.19 1.01
N TYR A 223 4.15 15.37 2.31
CA TYR A 223 4.03 16.68 2.96
C TYR A 223 4.82 17.75 2.20
N LYS A 224 6.11 17.54 1.99
CA LYS A 224 6.97 18.57 1.41
C LYS A 224 6.95 18.66 -0.12
N TRP A 225 6.57 17.59 -0.84
CA TRP A 225 6.64 17.61 -2.30
C TRP A 225 5.30 17.85 -2.98
N GLU A 226 4.21 17.47 -2.35
CA GLU A 226 2.89 17.54 -2.95
C GLU A 226 1.96 18.50 -2.24
N MET A 227 1.94 18.49 -0.91
CA MET A 227 1.09 19.40 -0.15
C MET A 227 1.63 20.83 -0.18
N ARG A 228 2.95 21.02 -0.11
CA ARG A 228 3.60 22.34 -0.15
C ARG A 228 4.06 22.76 -1.54
N GLY A 229 3.62 22.06 -2.59
CA GLY A 229 3.98 22.34 -3.97
C GLY A 229 5.14 21.52 -4.49
N LYS A 230 5.31 21.52 -5.81
CA LYS A 230 6.35 20.70 -6.47
C LYS A 230 7.73 21.23 -6.16
N PRO A 231 8.69 20.34 -5.79
CA PRO A 231 10.07 20.76 -5.63
C PRO A 231 10.64 21.26 -6.96
N LYS A 232 11.34 22.39 -6.91
CA LYS A 232 12.08 22.88 -8.07
C LYS A 232 13.39 22.12 -8.19
N PHE A 233 13.76 21.77 -9.41
CA PHE A 233 15.02 21.12 -9.69
C PHE A 233 16.12 22.20 -9.62
N ASN A 234 17.13 22.04 -8.76
CA ASN A 234 18.22 22.97 -8.63
C ASN A 234 19.49 22.43 -9.33
N HIS A 235 19.81 23.01 -10.46
CA HIS A 235 21.00 22.64 -11.25
C HIS A 235 22.31 22.94 -10.52
N ASN A 236 22.35 23.95 -9.64
CA ASN A 236 23.55 24.34 -8.90
C ASN A 236 23.94 23.36 -7.80
N THR A 237 23.03 22.51 -7.37
CA THR A 237 23.24 21.48 -6.33
C THR A 237 23.36 20.07 -6.91
N ARG A 238 23.86 19.91 -8.14
CA ARG A 238 23.99 18.64 -8.85
C ARG A 238 22.67 17.86 -8.94
N GLY A 239 21.60 18.57 -9.20
CA GLY A 239 20.28 17.97 -9.33
C GLY A 239 19.56 17.67 -8.02
N LYS A 240 20.07 18.12 -6.88
CA LYS A 240 19.29 18.07 -5.63
C LYS A 240 18.10 19.00 -5.72
N ARG A 241 16.97 18.53 -5.18
CA ARG A 241 15.73 19.30 -5.17
C ARG A 241 15.81 20.41 -4.13
N ASP A 242 15.36 21.59 -4.52
CA ASP A 242 15.23 22.70 -3.60
C ASP A 242 13.81 22.69 -3.00
N PHE A 243 13.74 22.52 -1.69
CA PHE A 243 12.51 22.55 -0.92
C PHE A 243 12.31 23.85 -0.14
N ALA A 244 13.27 24.76 -0.19
CA ALA A 244 13.26 25.98 0.64
C ALA A 244 12.15 26.98 0.26
N GLN A 245 11.63 26.92 -0.96
CA GLN A 245 10.64 27.88 -1.49
C GLN A 245 9.22 27.28 -1.62
N GLN A 246 8.92 26.28 -0.82
CA GLN A 246 7.57 25.70 -0.83
C GLN A 246 6.61 26.58 -0.02
N GLY A 247 5.40 26.74 -0.56
CA GLY A 247 4.31 27.47 0.12
C GLY A 247 3.74 26.71 1.32
N GLU A 248 2.71 27.27 1.92
CA GLU A 248 1.94 26.59 2.96
C GLU A 248 1.34 25.27 2.46
N PRO A 249 1.16 24.27 3.33
CA PRO A 249 0.56 22.99 2.93
C PRO A 249 -0.89 23.19 2.53
N VAL A 250 -1.26 22.59 1.40
CA VAL A 250 -2.62 22.60 0.88
C VAL A 250 -3.24 21.22 1.08
N VAL A 251 -4.27 21.17 1.91
CA VAL A 251 -5.11 20.00 2.08
C VAL A 251 -6.15 19.97 0.95
N ARG A 252 -6.12 18.92 0.14
CA ARG A 252 -7.03 18.73 -1.00
C ARG A 252 -8.09 17.69 -0.67
N ASP A 253 -9.20 17.76 -1.38
CA ASP A 253 -10.31 16.80 -1.20
C ASP A 253 -9.84 15.34 -1.35
N GLY A 254 -10.26 14.53 -0.41
CA GLY A 254 -9.91 13.11 -0.34
C GLY A 254 -8.55 12.81 0.25
N LEU A 255 -7.71 13.82 0.55
CA LEU A 255 -6.43 13.62 1.22
C LEU A 255 -6.64 13.31 2.70
N SER A 256 -6.05 12.23 3.19
CA SER A 256 -6.15 11.81 4.59
C SER A 256 -4.81 11.62 5.28
N VAL A 257 -3.74 11.41 4.51
CA VAL A 257 -2.41 11.09 5.06
C VAL A 257 -1.34 11.94 4.38
N ALA A 258 -0.55 12.62 5.20
CA ALA A 258 0.68 13.28 4.82
C ALA A 258 1.89 12.44 5.22
N VAL A 259 2.70 12.00 4.26
CA VAL A 259 3.92 11.24 4.50
C VAL A 259 5.11 12.19 4.55
N PHE A 260 5.88 12.07 5.62
CA PHE A 260 7.15 12.77 5.78
C PHE A 260 8.28 11.87 5.29
N HIS A 261 9.29 12.43 4.71
CA HIS A 261 10.48 11.70 4.27
C HIS A 261 11.70 12.64 4.34
N GLY A 262 12.64 12.29 5.17
CA GLY A 262 13.78 13.15 5.52
C GLY A 262 13.33 14.37 6.33
N ASP A 263 14.11 15.45 6.25
CA ASP A 263 13.85 16.67 7.03
C ASP A 263 12.86 17.62 6.31
N PRO A 264 11.92 18.29 7.04
CA PRO A 264 11.60 18.08 8.45
C PRO A 264 10.90 16.72 8.69
N ASN A 265 11.04 16.21 9.90
CA ASN A 265 10.16 15.17 10.46
C ASN A 265 8.99 15.84 11.20
N PRO A 266 7.90 15.12 11.56
CA PRO A 266 6.78 15.72 12.27
C PRO A 266 7.16 16.40 13.58
N HIS A 267 8.11 15.85 14.37
CA HIS A 267 8.51 16.38 15.67
C HIS A 267 9.25 17.73 15.59
N ASN A 268 9.96 18.01 14.52
CA ASN A 268 10.72 19.24 14.33
C ASN A 268 10.07 20.20 13.32
N CYS A 269 8.95 19.83 12.74
CA CYS A 269 8.19 20.68 11.85
C CYS A 269 7.46 21.78 12.64
N LYS A 270 7.68 23.02 12.25
CA LYS A 270 7.10 24.21 12.91
C LYS A 270 5.76 24.64 12.29
N ASP A 271 5.27 23.92 11.30
CA ASP A 271 4.00 24.22 10.67
C ASP A 271 2.86 23.99 11.66
N PRO A 272 2.01 25.00 11.94
CA PRO A 272 0.88 24.85 12.86
C PRO A 272 -0.08 23.72 12.47
N TRP A 273 -0.26 23.48 11.17
CA TRP A 273 -1.08 22.37 10.69
C TRP A 273 -0.52 21.02 11.13
N VAL A 274 0.80 20.83 11.06
CA VAL A 274 1.47 19.58 11.52
C VAL A 274 1.33 19.44 13.03
N ILE A 275 1.63 20.50 13.78
CA ILE A 275 1.56 20.53 15.26
C ILE A 275 0.14 20.14 15.73
N ASN A 276 -0.88 20.66 15.07
CA ASN A 276 -2.28 20.43 15.42
C ASN A 276 -2.78 19.01 15.09
N ASN A 277 -2.19 18.35 14.11
CA ASN A 277 -2.64 17.05 13.65
C ASN A 277 -1.77 15.89 14.16
N TRP A 278 -0.47 16.10 14.35
CA TRP A 278 0.46 15.08 14.83
C TRP A 278 0.41 14.94 16.37
N ARG A 279 -0.65 14.32 16.89
CA ARG A 279 -0.93 14.19 18.32
C ARG A 279 -1.73 12.94 18.66
#